data_6b6c4ee7ddf1c8fcf032ff5b3d4365e0
#
_entry.id   6b6c4ee7ddf1c8fcf032ff5b3d4365e0
#
_cell.length_a   1.000
_cell.length_b   1.000
_cell.length_c   1.000
_cell.angle_alpha   90.00
_cell.angle_beta   90.00
_cell.angle_gamma   90.00
#
_symmetry.space_group_name_H-M   'P 1'
#
loop_
_entity.id
_entity.type
_entity.pdbx_description
1 polymer ?
#
loop_
_entity_poly.entity_id
_entity_poly.type
_entity_poly.pdbx_seq_one_letter_code
_entity_poly.pdbx_strand_id
1 'polypeptide(L)'
;TVSGILIFSHNQVLAQVTPDNTLGDESSVVNLRDATTDSIDGGAIRGQNLFHSFEEFNVSEDRGVYFANPDAVTNIFSRVTGNDVSNILGTLGVDGAANLFLINPNGIIFGEGASLDVQGSFAATTADGIQFGKQGFFSASNPESPKLLTINPSAYLFNQIENQAINGIESKAALSVPKGENLVLLGGNILLNGSEINTPGGRVELGGLATTGKIEIDNTLGLKFAQNVAKEDIFLINGTSINTSGEK
;
A
#
# COMPACT_ATOMS: atom_id res chain seq x y z
N THR A 1 -15.58 50.57 22.27
CA THR A 1 -14.80 49.75 21.35
C THR A 1 -14.74 48.31 21.89
N VAL A 2 -15.54 47.40 21.30
CA VAL A 2 -15.51 45.99 21.64
C VAL A 2 -14.51 45.36 20.68
N SER A 3 -13.39 44.86 21.22
CA SER A 3 -12.38 44.14 20.46
C SER A 3 -12.82 42.67 20.34
N GLY A 4 -13.31 42.28 19.18
CA GLY A 4 -13.64 40.86 18.89
C GLY A 4 -12.38 40.07 18.65
N ILE A 5 -12.13 39.05 19.49
CA ILE A 5 -11.11 38.05 19.28
C ILE A 5 -11.67 37.05 18.27
N LEU A 6 -11.15 37.06 17.06
CA LEU A 6 -11.36 35.97 16.08
C LEU A 6 -10.55 34.76 16.51
N ILE A 7 -11.20 33.75 17.08
CA ILE A 7 -10.61 32.45 17.31
C ILE A 7 -10.66 31.67 15.98
N PHE A 8 -9.54 31.60 15.28
CA PHE A 8 -9.37 30.65 14.19
C PHE A 8 -9.23 29.25 14.80
N SER A 9 -10.30 28.48 14.78
CA SER A 9 -10.19 27.04 14.99
C SER A 9 -9.45 26.45 13.79
N HIS A 10 -8.20 26.08 13.96
CA HIS A 10 -7.52 25.21 13.02
C HIS A 10 -8.19 23.85 13.17
N ASN A 11 -9.06 23.48 12.24
CA ASN A 11 -9.42 22.08 12.05
C ASN A 11 -8.15 21.37 11.61
N GLN A 12 -7.49 20.69 12.53
CA GLN A 12 -6.47 19.71 12.15
C GLN A 12 -7.20 18.61 11.39
N VAL A 13 -6.99 18.57 10.10
CA VAL A 13 -7.37 17.41 9.28
C VAL A 13 -6.41 16.30 9.70
N LEU A 14 -6.86 15.40 10.54
CA LEU A 14 -6.13 14.20 10.92
C LEU A 14 -5.94 13.33 9.67
N ALA A 15 -4.85 12.58 9.60
CA ALA A 15 -4.77 11.49 8.65
C ALA A 15 -5.97 10.57 8.92
N GLN A 16 -6.77 10.28 7.91
CA GLN A 16 -7.95 9.46 8.10
C GLN A 16 -7.57 7.99 7.91
N VAL A 17 -6.96 7.43 8.95
CA VAL A 17 -6.64 6.02 9.06
C VAL A 17 -7.55 5.42 10.12
N THR A 18 -8.57 4.70 9.66
CA THR A 18 -9.61 4.14 10.53
C THR A 18 -9.46 2.61 10.56
N PRO A 19 -8.99 2.01 11.67
CA PRO A 19 -8.97 0.56 11.82
C PRO A 19 -10.37 -0.03 11.75
N ASP A 20 -10.47 -1.24 11.20
CA ASP A 20 -11.68 -2.05 11.27
C ASP A 20 -11.57 -3.17 12.32
N ASN A 21 -12.65 -3.94 12.49
CA ASN A 21 -12.71 -5.04 13.47
C ASN A 21 -12.47 -6.43 12.86
N THR A 22 -12.01 -6.50 11.61
CA THR A 22 -11.93 -7.78 10.88
C THR A 22 -10.76 -8.67 11.31
N LEU A 23 -9.80 -8.12 12.08
CA LEU A 23 -8.74 -8.89 12.73
C LEU A 23 -9.15 -9.45 14.11
N GLY A 24 -10.36 -9.16 14.59
CA GLY A 24 -10.83 -9.56 15.91
C GLY A 24 -10.04 -8.90 17.04
N ASP A 25 -9.59 -9.68 18.01
CA ASP A 25 -8.85 -9.16 19.18
C ASP A 25 -7.45 -8.62 18.85
N GLU A 26 -6.93 -8.89 17.64
CA GLU A 26 -5.62 -8.44 17.16
C GLU A 26 -5.76 -7.20 16.26
N SER A 27 -6.66 -6.28 16.57
CA SER A 27 -6.95 -5.10 15.76
C SER A 27 -5.73 -4.17 15.62
N SER A 28 -5.68 -3.47 14.49
CA SER A 28 -4.75 -2.36 14.30
C SER A 28 -5.08 -1.22 15.24
N VAL A 29 -4.08 -0.51 15.73
CA VAL A 29 -4.24 0.63 16.64
C VAL A 29 -3.52 1.84 16.03
N VAL A 30 -4.23 2.93 15.86
CA VAL A 30 -3.66 4.20 15.37
C VAL A 30 -3.46 5.13 16.56
N ASN A 31 -2.23 5.56 16.77
CA ASN A 31 -1.85 6.47 17.84
C ASN A 31 -1.26 7.76 17.26
N LEU A 32 -1.59 8.89 17.86
CA LEU A 32 -0.90 10.15 17.56
C LEU A 32 0.52 10.09 18.14
N ARG A 33 1.53 10.12 17.29
CA ARG A 33 2.94 10.12 17.67
C ARG A 33 3.44 11.53 18.01
N ASP A 34 3.04 12.49 17.19
CA ASP A 34 3.30 13.92 17.36
C ASP A 34 2.24 14.76 16.59
N ALA A 35 2.43 16.08 16.48
CA ALA A 35 1.44 16.96 15.85
C ALA A 35 1.12 16.64 14.38
N THR A 36 2.03 15.99 13.67
CA THR A 36 1.95 15.70 12.21
C THR A 36 2.10 14.22 11.87
N THR A 37 2.34 13.35 12.85
CA THR A 37 2.67 11.94 12.60
C THR A 37 1.78 11.02 13.42
N ASP A 38 1.22 10.02 12.76
CA ASP A 38 0.51 8.92 13.39
C ASP A 38 1.36 7.64 13.33
N SER A 39 1.32 6.82 14.38
CA SER A 39 1.87 5.46 14.39
C SER A 39 0.77 4.42 14.33
N ILE A 40 1.03 3.33 13.62
CA ILE A 40 0.17 2.17 13.54
C ILE A 40 0.83 1.03 14.30
N ASP A 41 0.17 0.63 15.38
CA ASP A 41 0.58 -0.45 16.27
C ASP A 41 -0.42 -1.62 16.24
N GLY A 42 -0.20 -2.66 17.03
CA GLY A 42 -1.06 -3.83 17.07
C GLY A 42 -0.97 -4.67 15.81
N GLY A 43 -2.11 -5.16 15.34
CA GLY A 43 -2.16 -6.07 14.19
C GLY A 43 -1.90 -7.53 14.56
N ALA A 44 -2.17 -8.43 13.62
CA ALA A 44 -2.04 -9.87 13.79
C ALA A 44 -0.69 -10.38 13.30
N ILE A 45 0.17 -10.89 14.19
CA ILE A 45 1.49 -11.45 13.82
C ILE A 45 1.35 -12.95 13.52
N ARG A 46 1.89 -13.38 12.36
CA ARG A 46 1.97 -14.78 11.93
C ARG A 46 3.39 -15.08 11.40
N GLY A 47 4.25 -15.56 12.27
CA GLY A 47 5.67 -15.76 11.96
C GLY A 47 6.36 -14.42 11.64
N GLN A 48 6.83 -14.26 10.40
CA GLN A 48 7.49 -13.03 9.92
C GLN A 48 6.51 -12.03 9.28
N ASN A 49 5.21 -12.31 9.29
CA ASN A 49 4.18 -11.49 8.66
C ASN A 49 3.33 -10.78 9.72
N LEU A 50 3.14 -9.47 9.57
CA LEU A 50 2.25 -8.64 10.37
C LEU A 50 1.11 -8.15 9.47
N PHE A 51 -0.12 -8.33 9.96
CA PHE A 51 -1.34 -8.01 9.22
C PHE A 51 -2.09 -6.88 9.91
N HIS A 52 -2.40 -5.84 9.13
CA HIS A 52 -3.22 -4.71 9.52
C HIS A 52 -4.47 -4.62 8.65
N SER A 53 -5.56 -4.12 9.22
CA SER A 53 -6.84 -3.97 8.52
C SER A 53 -7.50 -2.64 8.87
N PHE A 54 -8.00 -1.95 7.85
CA PHE A 54 -8.57 -0.62 7.97
C PHE A 54 -9.88 -0.53 7.17
N GLU A 55 -10.84 0.24 7.69
CA GLU A 55 -12.00 0.69 6.92
C GLU A 55 -11.60 1.77 5.93
N GLU A 56 -10.75 2.72 6.36
CA GLU A 56 -10.20 3.79 5.53
C GLU A 56 -8.70 3.94 5.77
N PHE A 57 -7.96 4.26 4.72
CA PHE A 57 -6.52 4.52 4.80
C PHE A 57 -6.15 5.69 3.91
N ASN A 58 -6.05 6.88 4.49
CA ASN A 58 -5.65 8.11 3.82
C ASN A 58 -4.52 8.79 4.60
N VAL A 59 -3.55 9.38 3.90
CA VAL A 59 -2.48 10.20 4.50
C VAL A 59 -2.59 11.61 3.94
N SER A 60 -2.95 12.58 4.77
CA SER A 60 -3.12 13.96 4.37
C SER A 60 -1.78 14.63 4.03
N GLU A 61 -1.82 15.75 3.31
CA GLU A 61 -0.64 16.58 3.05
C GLU A 61 0.04 17.00 4.38
N ASP A 62 1.35 17.11 4.36
CA ASP A 62 2.19 17.47 5.51
C ASP A 62 2.07 16.53 6.73
N ARG A 63 1.48 15.34 6.56
CA ARG A 63 1.38 14.33 7.61
C ARG A 63 2.17 13.08 7.27
N GLY A 64 2.58 12.33 8.32
CA GLY A 64 3.20 11.02 8.21
C GLY A 64 2.35 9.95 8.90
N VAL A 65 2.34 8.76 8.32
CA VAL A 65 1.77 7.54 8.91
C VAL A 65 2.83 6.45 8.87
N TYR A 66 3.19 5.92 10.05
CA TYR A 66 4.27 4.95 10.18
C TYR A 66 3.78 3.66 10.82
N PHE A 67 4.04 2.55 10.19
CA PHE A 67 3.81 1.23 10.75
C PHE A 67 4.94 0.88 11.72
N ALA A 68 4.60 0.51 12.94
CA ALA A 68 5.55 -0.11 13.86
C ALA A 68 6.04 -1.45 13.28
N ASN A 69 7.35 -1.73 13.41
CA ASN A 69 7.94 -2.97 12.93
C ASN A 69 8.49 -3.77 14.12
N PRO A 70 7.72 -4.67 14.71
CA PRO A 70 8.20 -5.56 15.77
C PRO A 70 9.36 -6.44 15.31
N ASP A 71 10.22 -6.85 16.25
CA ASP A 71 11.33 -7.76 15.99
C ASP A 71 10.86 -9.02 15.24
N ALA A 72 11.68 -9.49 14.30
CA ALA A 72 11.44 -10.64 13.42
C ALA A 72 10.31 -10.47 12.37
N VAL A 73 9.58 -9.37 12.33
CA VAL A 73 8.64 -9.08 11.25
C VAL A 73 9.43 -8.58 10.04
N THR A 74 9.26 -9.27 8.90
CA THR A 74 9.90 -8.90 7.62
C THR A 74 8.90 -8.43 6.56
N ASN A 75 7.60 -8.66 6.78
CA ASN A 75 6.55 -8.20 5.88
C ASN A 75 5.37 -7.63 6.68
N ILE A 76 4.90 -6.47 6.27
CA ILE A 76 3.70 -5.82 6.79
C ILE A 76 2.66 -5.76 5.68
N PHE A 77 1.48 -6.33 5.92
CA PHE A 77 0.35 -6.35 5.00
C PHE A 77 -0.75 -5.47 5.55
N SER A 78 -1.06 -4.37 4.86
CA SER A 78 -2.12 -3.43 5.18
C SER A 78 -3.22 -3.55 4.15
N ARG A 79 -4.41 -4.01 4.55
CA ARG A 79 -5.60 -4.04 3.69
C ARG A 79 -6.60 -2.96 4.06
N VAL A 80 -7.31 -2.46 3.06
CA VAL A 80 -8.46 -1.57 3.21
C VAL A 80 -9.72 -2.33 2.82
N THR A 81 -10.67 -2.40 3.75
CA THR A 81 -11.92 -3.19 3.63
C THR A 81 -13.15 -2.33 3.35
N GLY A 82 -13.03 -1.01 3.52
CA GLY A 82 -14.08 -0.06 3.15
C GLY A 82 -14.20 0.13 1.65
N ASN A 83 -14.97 1.14 1.22
CA ASN A 83 -15.32 1.34 -0.19
C ASN A 83 -14.62 2.53 -0.84
N ASP A 84 -13.75 3.21 -0.11
CA ASP A 84 -13.12 4.43 -0.56
C ASP A 84 -11.70 4.21 -1.08
N VAL A 85 -11.28 5.03 -2.03
CA VAL A 85 -9.91 5.09 -2.56
C VAL A 85 -8.96 5.53 -1.45
N SER A 86 -7.77 4.97 -1.40
CA SER A 86 -6.69 5.46 -0.53
C SER A 86 -5.98 6.65 -1.17
N ASN A 87 -6.07 7.81 -0.53
CA ASN A 87 -5.36 9.02 -0.93
C ASN A 87 -4.10 9.19 -0.06
N ILE A 88 -2.96 8.93 -0.64
CA ILE A 88 -1.66 9.11 0.01
C ILE A 88 -1.09 10.44 -0.49
N LEU A 89 -1.22 11.50 0.31
CA LEU A 89 -0.78 12.85 -0.04
C LEU A 89 0.45 13.29 0.78
N GLY A 90 0.77 12.56 1.84
CA GLY A 90 1.91 12.78 2.73
C GLY A 90 2.84 11.57 2.79
N THR A 91 3.55 11.39 3.91
CA THR A 91 4.56 10.33 4.06
C THR A 91 3.94 9.03 4.58
N LEU A 92 4.20 7.94 3.87
CA LEU A 92 3.89 6.59 4.31
C LEU A 92 5.18 5.86 4.65
N GLY A 93 5.31 5.40 5.89
CA GLY A 93 6.55 4.85 6.40
C GLY A 93 6.44 3.55 7.20
N VAL A 94 7.60 2.97 7.50
CA VAL A 94 7.78 1.81 8.40
C VAL A 94 8.92 2.11 9.36
N ASP A 95 8.69 1.97 10.66
CA ASP A 95 9.71 2.12 11.70
C ASP A 95 10.61 0.85 11.79
N GLY A 96 11.17 0.45 10.64
CA GLY A 96 12.03 -0.72 10.53
C GLY A 96 12.27 -1.17 9.10
N ALA A 97 12.79 -2.38 8.93
CA ALA A 97 13.25 -2.90 7.65
C ALA A 97 12.24 -3.84 6.95
N ALA A 98 11.02 -3.95 7.45
CA ALA A 98 10.01 -4.80 6.82
C ALA A 98 9.55 -4.23 5.46
N ASN A 99 9.22 -5.14 4.55
CA ASN A 99 8.50 -4.79 3.32
C ASN A 99 7.08 -4.33 3.67
N LEU A 100 6.56 -3.34 2.96
CA LEU A 100 5.20 -2.84 3.13
C LEU A 100 4.33 -3.16 1.91
N PHE A 101 3.19 -3.80 2.16
CA PHE A 101 2.16 -4.09 1.16
C PHE A 101 0.90 -3.31 1.49
N LEU A 102 0.51 -2.36 0.64
CA LEU A 102 -0.76 -1.63 0.73
C LEU A 102 -1.75 -2.22 -0.27
N ILE A 103 -2.89 -2.68 0.22
CA ILE A 103 -3.91 -3.39 -0.55
C ILE A 103 -5.23 -2.61 -0.43
N ASN A 104 -5.70 -2.03 -1.53
CA ASN A 104 -7.02 -1.40 -1.59
C ASN A 104 -7.70 -1.67 -2.92
N PRO A 105 -8.70 -2.58 -2.97
CA PRO A 105 -9.44 -2.88 -4.20
C PRO A 105 -10.14 -1.68 -4.84
N ASN A 106 -10.38 -0.60 -4.09
CA ASN A 106 -11.08 0.58 -4.59
C ASN A 106 -10.18 1.59 -5.30
N GLY A 107 -8.86 1.39 -5.28
CA GLY A 107 -7.88 2.26 -5.90
C GLY A 107 -6.93 2.92 -4.93
N ILE A 108 -5.79 3.39 -5.45
CA ILE A 108 -4.76 4.07 -4.66
C ILE A 108 -4.27 5.28 -5.47
N ILE A 109 -4.20 6.44 -4.81
CA ILE A 109 -3.70 7.69 -5.40
C ILE A 109 -2.53 8.20 -4.56
N PHE A 110 -1.36 8.34 -5.19
CA PHE A 110 -0.21 9.05 -4.63
C PHE A 110 -0.18 10.46 -5.19
N GLY A 111 -0.50 11.46 -4.36
CA GLY A 111 -0.47 12.89 -4.73
C GLY A 111 0.95 13.43 -4.88
N GLU A 112 1.08 14.69 -5.31
CA GLU A 112 2.39 15.33 -5.55
C GLU A 112 3.28 15.39 -4.31
N GLY A 113 2.69 15.52 -3.11
CA GLY A 113 3.38 15.55 -1.82
C GLY A 113 3.64 14.16 -1.21
N ALA A 114 3.19 13.09 -1.85
CA ALA A 114 3.37 11.75 -1.31
C ALA A 114 4.84 11.31 -1.33
N SER A 115 5.26 10.63 -0.28
CA SER A 115 6.60 10.06 -0.18
C SER A 115 6.58 8.74 0.58
N LEU A 116 7.60 7.91 0.36
CA LEU A 116 7.83 6.67 1.09
C LEU A 116 9.04 6.82 2.01
N ASP A 117 8.87 6.46 3.28
CA ASP A 117 9.95 6.33 4.26
C ASP A 117 10.00 4.87 4.74
N VAL A 118 10.53 4.00 3.89
CA VAL A 118 10.65 2.56 4.11
C VAL A 118 12.10 2.11 3.96
N GLN A 119 12.50 1.09 4.71
CA GLN A 119 13.83 0.48 4.57
C GLN A 119 13.79 -0.87 3.84
N GLY A 120 12.60 -1.40 3.58
CA GLY A 120 12.35 -2.58 2.75
C GLY A 120 11.71 -2.22 1.42
N SER A 121 11.25 -3.23 0.71
CA SER A 121 10.50 -3.07 -0.55
C SER A 121 9.08 -2.57 -0.28
N PHE A 122 8.50 -1.90 -1.27
CA PHE A 122 7.13 -1.40 -1.23
C PHE A 122 6.27 -1.99 -2.36
N ALA A 123 5.07 -2.41 -2.02
CA ALA A 123 4.07 -2.86 -2.98
C ALA A 123 2.71 -2.20 -2.72
N ALA A 124 2.15 -1.54 -3.72
CA ALA A 124 0.77 -1.07 -3.73
C ALA A 124 -0.05 -1.85 -4.75
N THR A 125 -1.24 -2.31 -4.36
CA THR A 125 -2.09 -3.11 -5.24
C THR A 125 -3.57 -2.87 -5.02
N THR A 126 -4.33 -2.96 -6.12
CA THR A 126 -5.80 -2.99 -6.09
C THR A 126 -6.36 -4.41 -6.18
N ALA A 127 -5.54 -5.41 -5.90
CA ALA A 127 -5.98 -6.79 -5.77
C ALA A 127 -7.00 -6.96 -4.64
N ASP A 128 -7.89 -7.93 -4.77
CA ASP A 128 -8.84 -8.31 -3.71
C ASP A 128 -8.15 -8.93 -2.48
N GLY A 129 -6.93 -9.42 -2.65
CA GLY A 129 -6.13 -9.98 -1.58
C GLY A 129 -4.84 -10.63 -2.04
N ILE A 130 -4.12 -11.14 -1.06
CA ILE A 130 -2.83 -11.82 -1.24
C ILE A 130 -2.94 -13.27 -0.80
N GLN A 131 -2.42 -14.20 -1.62
CA GLN A 131 -2.36 -15.62 -1.33
C GLN A 131 -1.03 -15.99 -0.65
N PHE A 132 -1.09 -16.90 0.31
CA PHE A 132 0.05 -17.48 1.02
C PHE A 132 0.12 -18.98 0.76
N GLY A 133 0.54 -19.35 -0.45
CA GLY A 133 0.62 -20.74 -0.90
C GLY A 133 -0.68 -21.50 -0.67
N LYS A 134 -0.62 -22.57 0.14
CA LYS A 134 -1.77 -23.37 0.56
C LYS A 134 -2.32 -22.99 1.93
N GLN A 135 -1.71 -22.02 2.63
CA GLN A 135 -2.12 -21.62 3.97
C GLN A 135 -3.39 -20.75 3.97
N GLY A 136 -3.71 -20.09 2.84
CA GLY A 136 -4.90 -19.27 2.70
C GLY A 136 -4.64 -17.93 2.05
N PHE A 137 -5.52 -16.98 2.37
CA PHE A 137 -5.55 -15.65 1.76
C PHE A 137 -5.68 -14.58 2.84
N PHE A 138 -5.12 -13.41 2.57
CA PHE A 138 -5.43 -12.19 3.27
C PHE A 138 -6.20 -11.29 2.31
N SER A 139 -7.53 -11.25 2.47
CA SER A 139 -8.45 -10.60 1.51
C SER A 139 -8.99 -9.29 2.08
N ALA A 140 -9.03 -8.25 1.24
CA ALA A 140 -9.71 -6.99 1.51
C ALA A 140 -11.20 -7.06 1.16
N SER A 141 -11.56 -7.74 0.07
CA SER A 141 -12.96 -7.83 -0.41
C SER A 141 -13.81 -8.85 0.37
N ASN A 142 -13.18 -9.83 1.01
CA ASN A 142 -13.84 -10.78 1.91
C ASN A 142 -12.99 -10.94 3.19
N PRO A 143 -13.02 -9.93 4.07
CA PRO A 143 -12.09 -9.83 5.18
C PRO A 143 -12.41 -10.85 6.28
N GLU A 144 -11.41 -11.67 6.59
CA GLU A 144 -11.40 -12.56 7.77
C GLU A 144 -10.09 -12.33 8.54
N SER A 145 -10.09 -12.71 9.82
CA SER A 145 -8.86 -12.74 10.61
C SER A 145 -7.86 -13.73 10.01
N PRO A 146 -6.58 -13.35 9.82
CA PRO A 146 -5.59 -14.22 9.20
C PRO A 146 -5.34 -15.45 10.08
N LYS A 147 -5.46 -16.63 9.49
CA LYS A 147 -5.14 -17.91 10.14
C LYS A 147 -3.60 -18.04 10.28
N LEU A 148 -3.02 -19.15 9.96
CA LEU A 148 -1.57 -19.39 10.03
C LEU A 148 -0.89 -19.00 8.71
N LEU A 149 -0.91 -17.72 8.33
CA LEU A 149 -0.26 -17.21 7.13
C LEU A 149 1.20 -16.87 7.40
N THR A 150 2.02 -17.89 7.66
CA THR A 150 3.40 -17.74 8.16
C THR A 150 4.48 -17.75 7.08
N ILE A 151 4.12 -18.12 5.85
CA ILE A 151 5.06 -18.12 4.71
C ILE A 151 5.01 -16.81 3.95
N ASN A 152 5.95 -16.60 3.02
CA ASN A 152 5.94 -15.45 2.14
C ASN A 152 4.70 -15.41 1.24
N PRO A 153 4.27 -14.22 0.80
CA PRO A 153 3.20 -14.07 -0.18
C PRO A 153 3.57 -14.79 -1.47
N SER A 154 2.58 -15.38 -2.14
CA SER A 154 2.80 -16.18 -3.34
C SER A 154 2.04 -15.69 -4.56
N ALA A 155 0.97 -14.91 -4.39
CA ALA A 155 0.24 -14.30 -5.48
C ALA A 155 -0.69 -13.18 -5.02
N TYR A 156 -0.94 -12.24 -5.91
CA TYR A 156 -2.07 -11.30 -5.85
C TYR A 156 -3.29 -11.92 -6.52
N LEU A 157 -4.45 -11.70 -5.94
CA LEU A 157 -5.72 -12.25 -6.42
C LEU A 157 -6.67 -11.12 -6.82
N PHE A 158 -7.14 -11.16 -8.04
CA PHE A 158 -8.15 -10.28 -8.60
C PHE A 158 -9.38 -11.10 -8.91
N ASN A 159 -10.38 -11.10 -8.02
CA ASN A 159 -11.57 -11.94 -8.08
C ASN A 159 -12.86 -11.16 -8.32
N GLN A 160 -12.75 -9.91 -8.76
CA GLN A 160 -13.90 -9.05 -8.97
C GLN A 160 -14.93 -9.69 -9.89
N ILE A 161 -16.19 -9.31 -9.72
CA ILE A 161 -17.32 -9.82 -10.49
C ILE A 161 -17.09 -9.57 -11.99
N GLU A 162 -17.32 -10.57 -12.82
CA GLU A 162 -17.22 -10.46 -14.27
C GLU A 162 -17.90 -9.17 -14.76
N ASN A 163 -17.18 -8.38 -15.59
CA ASN A 163 -17.58 -7.10 -16.18
C ASN A 163 -17.50 -5.85 -15.26
N GLN A 164 -16.89 -5.90 -14.09
CA GLN A 164 -16.44 -4.69 -13.41
C GLN A 164 -14.97 -4.40 -13.76
N ALA A 165 -14.69 -3.12 -14.08
CA ALA A 165 -13.32 -2.68 -14.28
C ALA A 165 -12.56 -2.76 -12.95
N ILE A 166 -11.33 -3.28 -13.00
CA ILE A 166 -10.43 -3.26 -11.85
C ILE A 166 -9.97 -1.82 -11.63
N ASN A 167 -10.05 -1.33 -10.40
CA ASN A 167 -9.61 0.01 -10.07
C ASN A 167 -8.10 0.16 -10.25
N GLY A 168 -7.67 1.35 -10.66
CA GLY A 168 -6.26 1.63 -10.97
C GLY A 168 -5.46 2.21 -9.82
N ILE A 169 -4.20 2.49 -10.15
CA ILE A 169 -3.29 3.25 -9.30
C ILE A 169 -2.85 4.49 -10.07
N GLU A 170 -2.98 5.66 -9.45
CA GLU A 170 -2.45 6.92 -9.97
C GLU A 170 -1.30 7.41 -9.09
N SER A 171 -0.22 7.92 -9.72
CA SER A 171 0.86 8.59 -9.00
C SER A 171 1.27 9.88 -9.71
N LYS A 172 1.45 10.93 -8.88
CA LYS A 172 2.11 12.20 -9.23
C LYS A 172 3.34 12.42 -8.36
N ALA A 173 3.67 11.44 -7.54
CA ALA A 173 4.66 11.52 -6.47
C ALA A 173 6.06 11.16 -6.92
N ALA A 174 7.03 11.55 -6.10
CA ALA A 174 8.38 11.01 -6.09
C ALA A 174 8.47 9.83 -5.11
N LEU A 175 8.31 8.61 -5.62
CA LEU A 175 8.34 7.38 -4.82
C LEU A 175 9.73 6.73 -4.88
N SER A 176 10.36 6.59 -3.73
CA SER A 176 11.70 6.00 -3.64
C SER A 176 11.74 4.86 -2.61
N VAL A 177 12.51 3.81 -2.91
CA VAL A 177 12.88 2.78 -1.96
C VAL A 177 14.41 2.68 -1.86
N PRO A 178 14.99 2.12 -0.77
CA PRO A 178 16.43 2.02 -0.60
C PRO A 178 17.11 1.17 -1.68
N LYS A 179 18.45 1.25 -1.70
CA LYS A 179 19.29 0.49 -2.63
C LYS A 179 19.07 -1.01 -2.50
N GLY A 180 18.75 -1.65 -3.64
CA GLY A 180 18.50 -3.10 -3.73
C GLY A 180 17.06 -3.51 -3.47
N GLU A 181 16.22 -2.59 -2.99
CA GLU A 181 14.81 -2.84 -2.72
C GLU A 181 13.93 -2.61 -3.96
N ASN A 182 12.73 -3.20 -3.96
CA ASN A 182 11.82 -3.20 -5.10
C ASN A 182 10.57 -2.36 -4.84
N LEU A 183 10.03 -1.77 -5.90
CA LEU A 183 8.76 -1.05 -5.90
C LEU A 183 7.80 -1.72 -6.87
N VAL A 184 6.63 -2.10 -6.38
CA VAL A 184 5.58 -2.79 -7.14
C VAL A 184 4.31 -1.94 -7.16
N LEU A 185 3.78 -1.64 -8.34
CA LEU A 185 2.43 -1.08 -8.52
C LEU A 185 1.63 -2.04 -9.40
N LEU A 186 0.57 -2.63 -8.85
CA LEU A 186 -0.23 -3.65 -9.51
C LEU A 186 -1.72 -3.39 -9.31
N GLY A 187 -2.46 -3.17 -10.40
CA GLY A 187 -3.88 -2.85 -10.31
C GLY A 187 -4.60 -3.02 -11.65
N GLY A 188 -5.66 -2.25 -11.86
CA GLY A 188 -6.24 -2.03 -13.17
C GLY A 188 -5.26 -1.26 -14.06
N ASN A 189 -5.64 -0.09 -14.55
CA ASN A 189 -4.66 0.78 -15.21
C ASN A 189 -3.69 1.41 -14.19
N ILE A 190 -2.46 1.63 -14.61
CA ILE A 190 -1.45 2.38 -13.85
C ILE A 190 -1.20 3.72 -14.58
N LEU A 191 -1.42 4.82 -13.87
CA LEU A 191 -1.16 6.17 -14.41
C LEU A 191 -0.04 6.85 -13.61
N LEU A 192 1.12 7.01 -14.22
CA LEU A 192 2.23 7.80 -13.69
C LEU A 192 2.25 9.15 -14.42
N ASN A 193 1.88 10.22 -13.74
CA ASN A 193 1.67 11.55 -14.31
C ASN A 193 2.63 12.57 -13.70
N GLY A 194 3.76 12.81 -14.34
CA GLY A 194 4.84 13.62 -13.77
C GLY A 194 5.51 12.97 -12.57
N SER A 195 5.32 11.67 -12.39
CA SER A 195 5.83 10.90 -11.26
C SER A 195 7.31 10.58 -11.42
N GLU A 196 8.04 10.49 -10.31
CA GLU A 196 9.43 10.03 -10.28
C GLU A 196 9.51 8.74 -9.44
N ILE A 197 10.00 7.65 -10.03
CA ILE A 197 10.22 6.38 -9.31
C ILE A 197 11.71 6.10 -9.25
N ASN A 198 12.24 5.90 -8.03
CA ASN A 198 13.66 5.65 -7.83
C ASN A 198 13.89 4.40 -6.95
N THR A 199 14.54 3.37 -7.54
CA THR A 199 14.87 2.10 -6.88
C THR A 199 16.32 1.72 -7.19
N PRO A 200 17.33 2.37 -6.59
CA PRO A 200 18.73 2.22 -6.97
C PRO A 200 19.21 0.78 -6.83
N GLY A 201 19.57 0.12 -7.94
CA GLY A 201 20.02 -1.28 -7.96
C GLY A 201 18.92 -2.30 -7.63
N GLY A 202 17.69 -1.86 -7.43
CA GLY A 202 16.51 -2.68 -7.25
C GLY A 202 15.69 -2.82 -8.54
N ARG A 203 14.37 -3.03 -8.39
CA ARG A 203 13.47 -3.28 -9.51
C ARG A 203 12.17 -2.50 -9.37
N VAL A 204 11.64 -2.02 -10.48
CA VAL A 204 10.28 -1.49 -10.59
C VAL A 204 9.42 -2.49 -11.36
N GLU A 205 8.34 -2.93 -10.74
CA GLU A 205 7.34 -3.82 -11.34
C GLU A 205 6.03 -3.05 -11.50
N LEU A 206 5.58 -2.87 -12.72
CA LEU A 206 4.30 -2.23 -13.04
C LEU A 206 3.40 -3.25 -13.73
N GLY A 207 2.18 -3.44 -13.21
CA GLY A 207 1.24 -4.40 -13.75
C GLY A 207 -0.17 -3.85 -13.86
N GLY A 208 -0.74 -3.89 -15.07
CA GLY A 208 -2.13 -3.56 -15.35
C GLY A 208 -2.95 -4.80 -15.70
N LEU A 209 -4.15 -4.96 -15.09
CA LEU A 209 -5.07 -6.06 -15.34
C LEU A 209 -6.44 -5.55 -15.80
N ALA A 210 -6.92 -6.07 -16.92
CA ALA A 210 -8.25 -5.76 -17.45
C ALA A 210 -9.36 -6.66 -16.87
N THR A 211 -9.00 -7.84 -16.35
CA THR A 211 -9.97 -8.84 -15.85
C THR A 211 -9.45 -9.55 -14.61
N THR A 212 -10.33 -10.34 -14.01
CA THR A 212 -9.97 -11.25 -12.91
C THR A 212 -8.76 -12.12 -13.25
N GLY A 213 -7.96 -12.41 -12.26
CA GLY A 213 -6.78 -13.25 -12.46
C GLY A 213 -5.92 -13.43 -11.21
N LYS A 214 -4.97 -14.30 -11.34
CA LYS A 214 -3.94 -14.55 -10.34
C LYS A 214 -2.59 -14.14 -10.92
N ILE A 215 -1.89 -13.25 -10.21
CA ILE A 215 -0.54 -12.83 -10.56
C ILE A 215 0.41 -13.41 -9.52
N GLU A 216 1.26 -14.33 -9.94
CA GLU A 216 2.21 -14.96 -9.03
C GLU A 216 3.33 -13.98 -8.64
N ILE A 217 3.82 -14.14 -7.41
CA ILE A 217 4.91 -13.37 -6.82
C ILE A 217 6.11 -14.30 -6.67
N ASP A 218 7.26 -13.88 -7.17
CA ASP A 218 8.50 -14.60 -6.89
C ASP A 218 9.17 -14.11 -5.59
N ASN A 219 10.27 -14.76 -5.21
CA ASN A 219 10.97 -14.46 -3.95
C ASN A 219 11.59 -13.05 -3.88
N THR A 220 11.58 -12.32 -5.00
CA THR A 220 12.08 -10.94 -5.11
C THR A 220 10.97 -9.94 -5.38
N LEU A 221 9.72 -10.28 -5.07
CA LEU A 221 8.49 -9.53 -5.37
C LEU A 221 8.26 -9.29 -6.87
N GLY A 222 8.95 -10.03 -7.75
CA GLY A 222 8.73 -9.98 -9.20
C GLY A 222 7.37 -10.55 -9.59
N LEU A 223 6.70 -9.90 -10.54
CA LEU A 223 5.37 -10.27 -11.01
C LEU A 223 5.44 -11.30 -12.15
N LYS A 224 4.67 -12.38 -12.04
CA LYS A 224 4.55 -13.40 -13.09
C LYS A 224 3.10 -13.50 -13.57
N PHE A 225 2.88 -12.99 -14.77
CA PHE A 225 1.58 -13.05 -15.44
C PHE A 225 1.42 -14.36 -16.21
N ALA A 226 0.32 -15.07 -15.98
CA ALA A 226 -0.05 -16.18 -16.84
C ALA A 226 -0.43 -15.67 -18.26
N GLN A 227 -0.26 -16.52 -19.28
CA GLN A 227 -0.49 -16.12 -20.69
C GLN A 227 -1.95 -15.71 -20.98
N ASN A 228 -2.89 -16.23 -20.23
CA ASN A 228 -4.34 -15.97 -20.39
C ASN A 228 -4.87 -14.80 -19.58
N VAL A 229 -4.04 -14.07 -18.83
CA VAL A 229 -4.46 -12.90 -18.09
C VAL A 229 -4.52 -11.71 -19.03
N ALA A 230 -5.72 -11.12 -19.17
CA ALA A 230 -5.90 -9.89 -19.93
C ALA A 230 -5.26 -8.72 -19.18
N LYS A 231 -4.45 -7.95 -19.89
CA LYS A 231 -3.67 -6.82 -19.34
C LYS A 231 -4.38 -5.51 -19.64
N GLU A 232 -4.20 -4.53 -18.76
CA GLU A 232 -4.62 -3.15 -18.93
C GLU A 232 -3.41 -2.25 -19.17
N ASP A 233 -3.67 -1.04 -19.63
CA ASP A 233 -2.64 -0.09 -20.03
C ASP A 233 -1.89 0.51 -18.84
N ILE A 234 -0.61 0.84 -19.09
CA ILE A 234 0.25 1.57 -18.19
C ILE A 234 0.64 2.87 -18.89
N PHE A 235 0.26 4.01 -18.30
CA PHE A 235 0.48 5.34 -18.84
C PHE A 235 1.61 6.05 -18.08
N LEU A 236 2.66 6.41 -18.78
CA LEU A 236 3.77 7.26 -18.28
C LEU A 236 3.70 8.57 -19.07
N ILE A 237 3.22 9.63 -18.44
CA ILE A 237 2.97 10.91 -19.08
C ILE A 237 3.62 12.07 -18.32
N ASN A 238 3.65 13.25 -18.97
CA ASN A 238 4.09 14.52 -18.38
C ASN A 238 5.47 14.49 -17.71
N GLY A 239 6.45 13.83 -18.36
CA GLY A 239 7.82 13.78 -17.87
C GLY A 239 8.07 12.78 -16.75
N THR A 240 7.19 11.79 -16.58
CA THR A 240 7.44 10.67 -15.67
C THR A 240 8.81 10.04 -15.91
N SER A 241 9.55 9.78 -14.84
CA SER A 241 10.85 9.11 -14.89
C SER A 241 10.89 7.88 -13.97
N ILE A 242 11.61 6.86 -14.43
CA ILE A 242 11.88 5.63 -13.64
C ILE A 242 13.38 5.40 -13.66
N ASN A 243 13.99 5.39 -12.48
CA ASN A 243 15.42 5.16 -12.31
C ASN A 243 15.67 3.94 -11.42
N THR A 244 16.31 2.92 -11.99
CA THR A 244 16.76 1.71 -11.27
C THR A 244 18.29 1.60 -11.23
N SER A 245 18.99 2.66 -11.67
CA SER A 245 20.46 2.67 -11.73
C SER A 245 21.02 2.60 -10.31
N GLY A 246 21.87 1.61 -10.05
CA GLY A 246 22.64 1.49 -8.82
C GLY A 246 24.13 1.44 -9.15
N GLU A 247 24.97 2.02 -8.31
CA GLU A 247 26.41 1.73 -8.36
C GLU A 247 26.63 0.25 -8.06
N LYS A 248 27.43 -0.40 -8.90
CA LYS A 248 27.84 -1.80 -8.71
C LYS A 248 28.76 -1.95 -7.51
#